data_a35072aadb6561df6132d9a3a2537c10
#
_entry.id   a35072aadb6561df6132d9a3a2537c10
#
_cell.length_a   1.000
_cell.length_b   1.000
_cell.length_c   1.000
_cell.angle_alpha   90.00
_cell.angle_beta   90.00
_cell.angle_gamma   90.00
#
_symmetry.space_group_name_H-M   'P 1'
#
loop_
_entity.id
_entity.type
_entity.pdbx_description
1 polymer ?
#
loop_
_entity_poly.entity_id
_entity_poly.type
_entity_poly.pdbx_seq_one_letter_code
_entity_poly.pdbx_strand_id
1 'polypeptide(L)'
;LDLGCGEGRHTLSAALTAPIHAVGLDMSRRDLTTARNRCGDFESLTKTENAPSLIEGDGARLPFADATFDRIICSEVLEHIHDYETFLREIRRVIKPGGLFAASVPSFFPEWVCWKLSDAYHEVEGGHVRIFNARALERSISNFGFERFESHRAHTLHSPYWWLRCLFWRGEQAQHPIVNLYHRLLVWDLMKKPWLTRWIDRLLNPILGKSVVFYFSTDP
;
A
#
# COMPACT_ATOMS: atom_id res chain seq x y z
N LEU A 1 12.68 -2.35 3.73
CA LEU A 1 12.36 -1.68 2.47
C LEU A 1 10.85 -1.44 2.38
N ASP A 2 10.45 -0.25 1.98
CA ASP A 2 9.09 0.11 1.55
C ASP A 2 9.15 0.30 0.03
N LEU A 3 8.67 -0.70 -0.72
CA LEU A 3 8.73 -0.75 -2.19
C LEU A 3 7.46 -0.15 -2.78
N GLY A 4 7.61 0.88 -3.61
CA GLY A 4 6.52 1.74 -4.06
C GLY A 4 6.04 2.63 -2.92
N CYS A 5 6.99 3.30 -2.25
CA CYS A 5 6.72 4.05 -1.03
C CYS A 5 5.88 5.32 -1.25
N GLY A 6 5.71 5.77 -2.50
CA GLY A 6 4.99 6.99 -2.84
C GLY A 6 5.46 8.18 -2.00
N GLU A 7 4.52 8.83 -1.34
CA GLU A 7 4.78 9.98 -0.46
C GLU A 7 5.35 9.59 0.93
N GLY A 8 5.88 8.39 1.10
CA GLY A 8 6.63 7.94 2.26
C GLY A 8 5.83 7.54 3.49
N ARG A 9 4.53 7.23 3.35
CA ARG A 9 3.65 6.96 4.49
C ARG A 9 4.12 5.82 5.39
N HIS A 10 4.44 4.66 4.81
CA HIS A 10 4.90 3.49 5.56
C HIS A 10 6.36 3.65 5.98
N THR A 11 7.20 4.20 5.09
CA THR A 11 8.61 4.47 5.37
C THR A 11 8.78 5.35 6.61
N LEU A 12 8.06 6.49 6.66
CA LEU A 12 8.07 7.40 7.81
C LEU A 12 7.50 6.74 9.07
N SER A 13 6.36 6.06 8.95
CA SER A 13 5.76 5.38 10.10
C SER A 13 6.71 4.35 10.71
N ALA A 14 7.43 3.59 9.87
CA ALA A 14 8.40 2.60 10.31
C ALA A 14 9.60 3.25 11.03
N ALA A 15 10.16 4.32 10.46
CA ALA A 15 11.28 5.06 11.07
C ALA A 15 10.91 5.68 12.43
N LEU A 16 9.61 6.01 12.62
CA LEU A 16 9.09 6.60 13.85
C LEU A 16 8.86 5.63 14.99
N THR A 17 8.44 4.42 14.63
CA THR A 17 7.94 3.45 15.62
C THR A 17 9.00 2.50 16.13
N ALA A 18 10.16 2.42 15.47
CA ALA A 18 11.24 1.52 15.85
C ALA A 18 12.62 2.09 15.46
N PRO A 19 13.68 1.73 16.18
CA PRO A 19 15.06 2.09 15.84
C PRO A 19 15.56 1.21 14.68
N ILE A 20 15.03 1.46 13.48
CA ILE A 20 15.34 0.72 12.26
C ILE A 20 15.87 1.67 11.19
N HIS A 21 16.65 1.14 10.26
CA HIS A 21 17.01 1.85 9.03
C HIS A 21 15.92 1.61 7.98
N ALA A 22 15.01 2.57 7.83
CA ALA A 22 13.93 2.53 6.84
C ALA A 22 14.44 3.04 5.48
N VAL A 23 14.12 2.30 4.42
CA VAL A 23 14.43 2.66 3.03
C VAL A 23 13.12 2.66 2.26
N GLY A 24 12.77 3.80 1.64
CA GLY A 24 11.66 3.92 0.70
C GLY A 24 12.20 3.99 -0.73
N LEU A 25 11.62 3.21 -1.64
CA LEU A 25 11.93 3.26 -3.06
C LEU A 25 10.65 3.48 -3.87
N ASP A 26 10.71 4.42 -4.80
CA ASP A 26 9.62 4.71 -5.73
C ASP A 26 10.16 5.22 -7.08
N MET A 27 9.38 5.05 -8.15
CA MET A 27 9.69 5.58 -9.48
C MET A 27 9.32 7.07 -9.60
N SER A 28 8.34 7.52 -8.80
CA SER A 28 7.80 8.87 -8.85
C SER A 28 8.69 9.86 -8.12
N ARG A 29 9.49 10.61 -8.85
CA ARG A 29 10.28 11.73 -8.30
C ARG A 29 9.41 12.76 -7.58
N ARG A 30 8.19 13.00 -8.07
CA ARG A 30 7.22 13.93 -7.46
C ARG A 30 6.85 13.46 -6.06
N ASP A 31 6.48 12.18 -5.91
CA ASP A 31 6.04 11.64 -4.64
C ASP A 31 7.20 11.53 -3.65
N LEU A 32 8.40 11.15 -4.15
CA LEU A 32 9.62 11.17 -3.34
C LEU A 32 9.98 12.59 -2.86
N THR A 33 9.71 13.63 -3.66
CA THR A 33 9.90 15.01 -3.21
C THR A 33 8.95 15.34 -2.05
N THR A 34 7.69 14.94 -2.15
CA THR A 34 6.71 15.08 -1.07
C THR A 34 7.14 14.30 0.17
N ALA A 35 7.62 13.06 -0.01
CA ALA A 35 8.15 12.24 1.07
C ALA A 35 9.33 12.90 1.78
N ARG A 36 10.29 13.47 1.03
CA ARG A 36 11.44 14.21 1.61
C ARG A 36 11.02 15.42 2.41
N ASN A 37 10.06 16.20 1.92
CA ASN A 37 9.52 17.35 2.64
C ASN A 37 8.88 16.91 3.97
N ARG A 38 8.10 15.84 3.96
CA ARG A 38 7.52 15.26 5.19
C ARG A 38 8.57 14.73 6.16
N CYS A 39 9.67 14.16 5.65
CA CYS A 39 10.81 13.76 6.49
C CYS A 39 11.43 14.98 7.19
N GLY A 40 11.72 16.06 6.44
CA GLY A 40 12.29 17.29 7.00
C GLY A 40 11.39 17.96 8.04
N ASP A 41 10.09 18.05 7.79
CA ASP A 41 9.11 18.55 8.77
C ASP A 41 9.14 17.68 10.04
N PHE A 42 9.27 16.40 9.87
CA PHE A 42 9.28 15.43 10.94
C PHE A 42 10.57 15.48 11.79
N GLU A 43 11.75 15.52 11.16
CA GLU A 43 13.04 15.68 11.82
C GLU A 43 13.07 16.94 12.70
N SER A 44 12.50 18.03 12.18
CA SER A 44 12.39 19.30 12.90
C SER A 44 11.53 19.20 14.17
N LEU A 45 10.51 18.33 14.16
CA LEU A 45 9.57 18.13 15.27
C LEU A 45 10.07 17.10 16.30
N THR A 46 10.78 16.07 15.88
CA THR A 46 11.12 14.93 16.76
C THR A 46 12.58 14.85 17.18
N LYS A 47 13.47 15.62 16.53
CA LYS A 47 14.94 15.56 16.74
C LYS A 47 15.52 14.14 16.61
N THR A 48 14.89 13.30 15.80
CA THR A 48 15.34 11.93 15.58
C THR A 48 16.49 11.90 14.56
N GLU A 49 17.57 11.20 14.89
CA GLU A 49 18.70 10.97 13.98
C GLU A 49 18.42 9.86 12.92
N ASN A 50 17.26 9.19 13.00
CA ASN A 50 16.86 8.09 12.11
C ASN A 50 16.03 8.56 10.92
N ALA A 51 16.59 9.46 10.11
CA ALA A 51 15.97 9.83 8.85
C ALA A 51 15.92 8.61 7.90
N PRO A 52 14.76 8.34 7.27
CA PRO A 52 14.67 7.28 6.27
C PRO A 52 15.45 7.65 5.01
N SER A 53 16.03 6.66 4.34
CA SER A 53 16.61 6.83 3.01
C SER A 53 15.51 6.75 1.93
N LEU A 54 15.44 7.75 1.03
CA LEU A 54 14.47 7.78 -0.07
C LEU A 54 15.19 7.72 -1.40
N ILE A 55 14.92 6.68 -2.19
CA ILE A 55 15.62 6.32 -3.41
C ILE A 55 14.64 6.32 -4.59
N GLU A 56 15.01 7.00 -5.68
CA GLU A 56 14.31 6.90 -6.96
C GLU A 56 14.81 5.65 -7.69
N GLY A 57 13.91 4.74 -8.04
CA GLY A 57 14.29 3.49 -8.69
C GLY A 57 13.11 2.66 -9.17
N ASP A 58 13.43 1.68 -10.03
CA ASP A 58 12.48 0.73 -10.58
C ASP A 58 12.46 -0.55 -9.70
N GLY A 59 11.29 -0.94 -9.24
CA GLY A 59 11.10 -2.16 -8.46
C GLY A 59 11.32 -3.45 -9.24
N ALA A 60 11.31 -3.39 -10.58
CA ALA A 60 11.69 -4.50 -11.45
C ALA A 60 13.23 -4.75 -11.48
N ARG A 61 14.02 -3.78 -10.99
CA ARG A 61 15.48 -3.87 -10.91
C ARG A 61 16.00 -3.07 -9.71
N LEU A 62 15.91 -3.67 -8.54
CA LEU A 62 16.26 -3.02 -7.30
C LEU A 62 17.77 -2.75 -7.18
N PRO A 63 18.20 -1.52 -6.84
CA PRO A 63 19.61 -1.14 -6.74
C PRO A 63 20.25 -1.60 -5.42
N PHE A 64 19.94 -2.82 -4.99
CA PHE A 64 20.43 -3.38 -3.73
C PHE A 64 21.07 -4.75 -3.96
N ALA A 65 22.01 -5.10 -3.11
CA ALA A 65 22.62 -6.43 -3.10
C ALA A 65 21.58 -7.50 -2.65
N ASP A 66 21.88 -8.76 -2.93
CA ASP A 66 21.09 -9.90 -2.47
C ASP A 66 21.06 -9.91 -0.92
N ALA A 67 19.98 -10.40 -0.35
CA ALA A 67 19.83 -10.57 1.10
C ALA A 67 20.16 -9.29 1.92
N THR A 68 19.71 -8.13 1.47
CA THR A 68 19.95 -6.85 2.13
C THR A 68 18.93 -6.56 3.24
N PHE A 69 17.65 -6.87 3.03
CA PHE A 69 16.57 -6.40 3.90
C PHE A 69 16.00 -7.50 4.80
N ASP A 70 15.81 -7.17 6.07
CA ASP A 70 15.13 -8.06 7.03
C ASP A 70 13.62 -8.05 6.83
N ARG A 71 13.07 -6.92 6.34
CA ARG A 71 11.63 -6.72 6.14
C ARG A 71 11.36 -5.90 4.88
N ILE A 72 10.36 -6.33 4.12
CA ILE A 72 9.91 -5.61 2.92
C ILE A 72 8.41 -5.39 3.01
N ILE A 73 7.96 -4.19 2.66
CA ILE A 73 6.56 -3.84 2.47
C ILE A 73 6.38 -3.49 1.00
N CYS A 74 5.32 -4.01 0.37
CA CYS A 74 4.86 -3.63 -0.96
C CYS A 74 3.34 -3.45 -0.89
N SER A 75 2.90 -2.20 -0.70
CA SER A 75 1.52 -1.89 -0.35
C SER A 75 0.82 -1.13 -1.47
N GLU A 76 -0.23 -1.71 -2.06
CA GLU A 76 -1.03 -1.12 -3.15
C GLU A 76 -0.13 -0.73 -4.35
N VAL A 77 0.72 -1.65 -4.80
CA VAL A 77 1.67 -1.48 -5.90
C VAL A 77 1.49 -2.53 -6.99
N LEU A 78 1.34 -3.80 -6.62
CA LEU A 78 1.36 -4.92 -7.57
C LEU A 78 0.22 -4.84 -8.61
N GLU A 79 -0.91 -4.23 -8.27
CA GLU A 79 -2.04 -4.00 -9.17
C GLU A 79 -1.73 -3.03 -10.32
N HIS A 80 -0.71 -2.21 -10.17
CA HIS A 80 -0.26 -1.26 -11.20
C HIS A 80 0.79 -1.86 -12.14
N ILE A 81 1.40 -2.99 -11.77
CA ILE A 81 2.57 -3.54 -12.47
C ILE A 81 2.15 -4.64 -13.44
N HIS A 82 2.41 -4.48 -14.74
CA HIS A 82 2.09 -5.51 -15.73
C HIS A 82 2.85 -6.81 -15.49
N ASP A 83 4.16 -6.74 -15.24
CA ASP A 83 5.02 -7.88 -14.89
C ASP A 83 5.37 -7.88 -13.41
N TYR A 84 4.37 -8.14 -12.55
CA TYR A 84 4.56 -8.18 -11.11
C TYR A 84 5.42 -9.38 -10.64
N GLU A 85 5.58 -10.42 -11.47
CA GLU A 85 6.44 -11.55 -11.14
C GLU A 85 7.92 -11.16 -11.13
N THR A 86 8.33 -10.24 -12.00
CA THR A 86 9.68 -9.65 -11.95
C THR A 86 9.89 -8.88 -10.65
N PHE A 87 8.88 -8.14 -10.16
CA PHE A 87 8.93 -7.51 -8.84
C PHE A 87 9.08 -8.55 -7.72
N LEU A 88 8.30 -9.62 -7.75
CA LEU A 88 8.40 -10.70 -6.74
C LEU A 88 9.77 -11.37 -6.75
N ARG A 89 10.38 -11.54 -7.92
CA ARG A 89 11.74 -12.07 -8.06
C ARG A 89 12.78 -11.15 -7.41
N GLU A 90 12.69 -9.85 -7.63
CA GLU A 90 13.58 -8.87 -7.02
C GLU A 90 13.35 -8.77 -5.49
N ILE A 91 12.10 -8.78 -5.03
CA ILE A 91 11.78 -8.87 -3.59
C ILE A 91 12.45 -10.11 -2.98
N ARG A 92 12.33 -11.28 -3.64
CA ARG A 92 12.94 -12.52 -3.15
C ARG A 92 14.47 -12.46 -3.13
N ARG A 93 15.07 -11.78 -4.10
CA ARG A 93 16.53 -11.61 -4.17
C ARG A 93 17.07 -10.74 -3.04
N VAL A 94 16.42 -9.62 -2.76
CA VAL A 94 16.93 -8.62 -1.80
C VAL A 94 16.51 -8.88 -0.36
N ILE A 95 15.53 -9.77 -0.11
CA ILE A 95 15.14 -10.15 1.24
C ILE A 95 16.10 -11.20 1.80
N LYS A 96 16.44 -11.08 3.08
CA LYS A 96 17.30 -12.06 3.79
C LYS A 96 16.56 -13.39 3.99
N PRO A 97 17.29 -14.50 4.14
CA PRO A 97 16.74 -15.72 4.70
C PRO A 97 16.07 -15.43 6.06
N GLY A 98 14.91 -16.01 6.31
CA GLY A 98 14.09 -15.72 7.49
C GLY A 98 13.46 -14.32 7.51
N GLY A 99 13.58 -13.55 6.43
CA GLY A 99 13.01 -12.21 6.31
C GLY A 99 11.49 -12.21 6.18
N LEU A 100 10.86 -11.06 6.48
CA LEU A 100 9.40 -10.90 6.43
C LEU A 100 8.98 -10.00 5.26
N PHE A 101 7.99 -10.45 4.51
CA PHE A 101 7.40 -9.70 3.40
C PHE A 101 5.92 -9.44 3.65
N ALA A 102 5.50 -8.17 3.61
CA ALA A 102 4.11 -7.77 3.66
C ALA A 102 3.67 -7.22 2.30
N ALA A 103 2.61 -7.78 1.74
CA ALA A 103 2.01 -7.32 0.50
C ALA A 103 0.55 -6.93 0.72
N SER A 104 0.11 -5.80 0.17
CA SER A 104 -1.32 -5.48 0.09
C SER A 104 -1.73 -5.14 -1.33
N VAL A 105 -2.96 -5.49 -1.65
CA VAL A 105 -3.63 -5.13 -2.91
C VAL A 105 -5.10 -4.84 -2.64
N PRO A 106 -5.79 -4.10 -3.53
CA PRO A 106 -7.23 -3.93 -3.43
C PRO A 106 -7.97 -5.27 -3.39
N SER A 107 -8.94 -5.39 -2.49
CA SER A 107 -9.81 -6.57 -2.39
C SER A 107 -10.68 -6.70 -3.62
N PHE A 108 -10.88 -7.93 -4.11
CA PHE A 108 -11.57 -8.21 -5.37
C PHE A 108 -12.96 -7.55 -5.45
N PHE A 109 -13.83 -7.76 -4.46
CA PHE A 109 -15.22 -7.30 -4.54
C PHE A 109 -15.34 -5.76 -4.50
N PRO A 110 -14.74 -5.02 -3.55
CA PRO A 110 -14.77 -3.57 -3.58
C PRO A 110 -14.18 -2.96 -4.84
N GLU A 111 -13.12 -3.54 -5.37
CA GLU A 111 -12.45 -3.07 -6.58
C GLU A 111 -13.30 -3.34 -7.83
N TRP A 112 -13.87 -4.53 -7.94
CA TRP A 112 -14.80 -4.88 -9.02
C TRP A 112 -15.99 -3.91 -9.10
N VAL A 113 -16.55 -3.50 -7.95
CA VAL A 113 -17.60 -2.48 -7.92
C VAL A 113 -17.11 -1.15 -8.48
N CYS A 114 -15.90 -0.69 -8.12
CA CYS A 114 -15.31 0.53 -8.69
C CYS A 114 -15.21 0.45 -10.22
N TRP A 115 -14.72 -0.67 -10.75
CA TRP A 115 -14.59 -0.89 -12.20
C TRP A 115 -15.94 -0.94 -12.92
N LYS A 116 -16.99 -1.43 -12.26
CA LYS A 116 -18.36 -1.42 -12.81
C LYS A 116 -19.02 -0.04 -12.78
N LEU A 117 -18.61 0.82 -11.87
CA LEU A 117 -19.16 2.17 -11.72
C LEU A 117 -18.48 3.21 -12.61
N SER A 118 -17.22 3.00 -12.98
CA SER A 118 -16.45 3.99 -13.76
C SER A 118 -15.28 3.34 -14.50
N ASP A 119 -15.33 3.36 -15.83
CA ASP A 119 -14.23 2.96 -16.69
C ASP A 119 -13.03 3.91 -16.49
N ALA A 120 -13.30 5.20 -16.35
CA ALA A 120 -12.29 6.22 -16.11
C ALA A 120 -11.49 5.99 -14.79
N TYR A 121 -11.98 5.19 -13.87
CA TYR A 121 -11.28 4.88 -12.62
C TYR A 121 -10.00 4.05 -12.84
N HIS A 122 -10.02 3.13 -13.80
CA HIS A 122 -8.91 2.23 -14.07
C HIS A 122 -8.19 2.51 -15.40
N GLU A 123 -8.79 3.29 -16.31
CA GLU A 123 -8.20 3.66 -17.59
C GLU A 123 -7.28 4.89 -17.51
N VAL A 124 -7.18 5.55 -16.36
CA VAL A 124 -6.24 6.67 -16.16
C VAL A 124 -4.78 6.17 -16.16
N GLU A 125 -3.87 7.04 -16.57
CA GLU A 125 -2.43 6.76 -16.48
C GLU A 125 -2.03 6.42 -15.03
N GLY A 126 -1.37 5.28 -14.84
CA GLY A 126 -1.06 4.75 -13.50
C GLY A 126 -2.24 4.11 -12.77
N GLY A 127 -3.38 3.88 -13.44
CA GLY A 127 -4.52 3.15 -12.88
C GLY A 127 -4.23 1.67 -12.64
N HIS A 128 -5.19 0.96 -12.06
CA HIS A 128 -5.06 -0.47 -11.79
C HIS A 128 -5.16 -1.27 -13.09
N VAL A 129 -4.12 -1.99 -13.46
CA VAL A 129 -4.10 -2.84 -14.66
C VAL A 129 -4.80 -4.18 -14.46
N ARG A 130 -5.11 -4.53 -13.20
CA ARG A 130 -5.80 -5.79 -12.84
C ARG A 130 -6.49 -5.73 -11.49
N ILE A 131 -7.44 -6.63 -11.31
CA ILE A 131 -8.02 -6.97 -10.00
C ILE A 131 -7.47 -8.33 -9.59
N PHE A 132 -6.79 -8.40 -8.46
CA PHE A 132 -6.23 -9.65 -7.97
C PHE A 132 -7.30 -10.53 -7.31
N ASN A 133 -7.27 -11.83 -7.67
CA ASN A 133 -7.86 -12.85 -6.83
C ASN A 133 -6.87 -13.14 -5.68
N ALA A 134 -7.31 -12.98 -4.44
CA ALA A 134 -6.46 -13.12 -3.25
C ALA A 134 -5.71 -14.47 -3.19
N ARG A 135 -6.41 -15.59 -3.49
CA ARG A 135 -5.79 -16.93 -3.48
C ARG A 135 -4.82 -17.14 -4.64
N ALA A 136 -5.07 -16.50 -5.79
CA ALA A 136 -4.16 -16.58 -6.93
C ALA A 136 -2.87 -15.81 -6.65
N LEU A 137 -2.98 -14.59 -6.09
CA LEU A 137 -1.82 -13.79 -5.69
C LEU A 137 -0.99 -14.50 -4.61
N GLU A 138 -1.63 -15.05 -3.58
CA GLU A 138 -0.98 -15.84 -2.54
C GLU A 138 -0.14 -16.97 -3.14
N ARG A 139 -0.74 -17.77 -4.03
CA ARG A 139 -0.03 -18.86 -4.73
C ARG A 139 1.14 -18.35 -5.58
N SER A 140 0.93 -17.22 -6.28
CA SER A 140 1.99 -16.61 -7.08
C SER A 140 3.18 -16.21 -6.20
N ILE A 141 2.93 -15.55 -5.07
CA ILE A 141 3.98 -15.16 -4.12
C ILE A 141 4.66 -16.41 -3.54
N SER A 142 3.89 -17.44 -3.18
CA SER A 142 4.45 -18.69 -2.63
C SER A 142 5.35 -19.44 -3.62
N ASN A 143 5.12 -19.32 -4.93
CA ASN A 143 5.98 -19.91 -5.95
C ASN A 143 7.40 -19.31 -5.96
N PHE A 144 7.60 -18.15 -5.36
CA PHE A 144 8.92 -17.52 -5.16
C PHE A 144 9.58 -17.88 -3.82
N GLY A 145 9.09 -18.89 -3.10
CA GLY A 145 9.69 -19.35 -1.85
C GLY A 145 9.27 -18.52 -0.64
N PHE A 146 8.07 -17.98 -0.66
CA PHE A 146 7.46 -17.30 0.49
C PHE A 146 6.37 -18.17 1.13
N GLU A 147 6.36 -18.28 2.43
CA GLU A 147 5.34 -18.97 3.20
C GLU A 147 4.43 -17.96 3.92
N ARG A 148 3.11 -18.01 3.63
CA ARG A 148 2.14 -17.13 4.28
C ARG A 148 1.85 -17.61 5.71
N PHE A 149 2.06 -16.74 6.68
CA PHE A 149 1.72 -17.02 8.07
C PHE A 149 0.49 -16.24 8.56
N GLU A 150 0.15 -15.10 7.94
CA GLU A 150 -1.02 -14.32 8.35
C GLU A 150 -1.63 -13.58 7.15
N SER A 151 -2.91 -13.25 7.25
CA SER A 151 -3.60 -12.34 6.34
C SER A 151 -4.84 -11.72 6.98
N HIS A 152 -5.16 -10.50 6.59
CA HIS A 152 -6.40 -9.85 6.99
C HIS A 152 -6.90 -8.90 5.89
N ARG A 153 -8.14 -8.42 6.04
CA ARG A 153 -8.69 -7.33 5.24
C ARG A 153 -8.86 -6.09 6.11
N ALA A 154 -8.76 -4.93 5.48
CA ALA A 154 -8.77 -3.66 6.18
C ALA A 154 -9.57 -2.61 5.42
N HIS A 155 -9.92 -1.54 6.15
CA HIS A 155 -10.45 -0.31 5.57
C HIS A 155 -11.85 -0.44 4.95
N THR A 156 -12.78 -1.12 5.63
CA THR A 156 -14.17 -1.26 5.18
C THR A 156 -14.82 0.09 4.88
N LEU A 157 -14.63 1.08 5.74
CA LEU A 157 -15.21 2.42 5.54
C LEU A 157 -14.69 3.14 4.30
N HIS A 158 -13.56 2.71 3.74
CA HIS A 158 -13.03 3.28 2.51
C HIS A 158 -13.74 2.74 1.25
N SER A 159 -14.34 1.55 1.31
CA SER A 159 -15.02 0.98 0.15
C SER A 159 -16.20 1.83 -0.34
N PRO A 160 -17.16 2.27 0.51
CA PRO A 160 -18.22 3.17 0.08
C PRO A 160 -17.71 4.54 -0.41
N TYR A 161 -16.62 5.06 0.16
CA TYR A 161 -15.99 6.29 -0.32
C TYR A 161 -15.56 6.17 -1.78
N TRP A 162 -14.85 5.09 -2.13
CA TRP A 162 -14.39 4.87 -3.49
C TRP A 162 -15.53 4.59 -4.45
N TRP A 163 -16.59 3.87 -4.02
CA TRP A 163 -17.81 3.67 -4.84
C TRP A 163 -18.52 4.99 -5.14
N LEU A 164 -18.68 5.86 -4.14
CA LEU A 164 -19.23 7.20 -4.34
C LEU A 164 -18.36 8.04 -5.28
N ARG A 165 -17.04 7.95 -5.10
CA ARG A 165 -16.09 8.64 -5.96
C ARG A 165 -16.19 8.16 -7.42
N CYS A 166 -16.28 6.86 -7.65
CA CYS A 166 -16.50 6.31 -8.99
C CYS A 166 -17.85 6.71 -9.57
N LEU A 167 -18.93 6.63 -8.78
CA LEU A 167 -20.29 6.99 -9.23
C LEU A 167 -20.40 8.47 -9.63
N PHE A 168 -19.72 9.36 -8.94
CA PHE A 168 -19.72 10.79 -9.21
C PHE A 168 -18.45 11.28 -9.92
N TRP A 169 -17.75 10.37 -10.60
CA TRP A 169 -16.51 10.71 -11.31
C TRP A 169 -16.79 11.71 -12.44
N ARG A 170 -16.20 12.90 -12.34
CA ARG A 170 -16.25 13.98 -13.33
C ARG A 170 -14.86 14.51 -13.70
N GLY A 171 -13.84 13.65 -13.58
CA GLY A 171 -12.43 14.02 -13.71
C GLY A 171 -11.73 14.16 -12.36
N GLU A 172 -10.40 14.18 -12.38
CA GLU A 172 -9.55 14.12 -11.17
C GLU A 172 -9.80 15.27 -10.17
N GLN A 173 -10.20 16.44 -10.66
CA GLN A 173 -10.35 17.65 -9.84
C GLN A 173 -11.81 17.94 -9.42
N ALA A 174 -12.79 17.18 -9.92
CA ALA A 174 -14.19 17.45 -9.65
C ALA A 174 -14.59 16.95 -8.25
N GLN A 175 -14.91 17.89 -7.36
CA GLN A 175 -15.32 17.59 -6.00
C GLN A 175 -16.86 17.55 -5.91
N HIS A 176 -17.41 16.34 -5.72
CA HIS A 176 -18.84 16.19 -5.46
C HIS A 176 -19.14 16.39 -3.96
N PRO A 177 -20.17 17.17 -3.56
CA PRO A 177 -20.43 17.47 -2.14
C PRO A 177 -20.60 16.23 -1.26
N ILE A 178 -21.26 15.18 -1.76
CA ILE A 178 -21.44 13.92 -1.01
C ILE A 178 -20.11 13.21 -0.79
N VAL A 179 -19.24 13.18 -1.81
CA VAL A 179 -17.88 12.58 -1.69
C VAL A 179 -17.05 13.34 -0.67
N ASN A 180 -17.12 14.69 -0.69
CA ASN A 180 -16.42 15.53 0.27
C ASN A 180 -16.94 15.33 1.69
N LEU A 181 -18.26 15.21 1.87
CA LEU A 181 -18.84 14.94 3.18
C LEU A 181 -18.35 13.59 3.71
N TYR A 182 -18.35 12.55 2.88
CA TYR A 182 -17.86 11.24 3.28
C TYR A 182 -16.35 11.26 3.55
N HIS A 183 -15.55 11.96 2.75
CA HIS A 183 -14.13 12.17 3.02
C HIS A 183 -13.88 12.80 4.39
N ARG A 184 -14.66 13.83 4.75
CA ARG A 184 -14.58 14.45 6.09
C ARG A 184 -14.90 13.45 7.21
N LEU A 185 -15.83 12.52 6.99
CA LEU A 185 -16.12 11.44 7.92
C LEU A 185 -14.89 10.52 8.09
N LEU A 186 -14.22 10.14 7.00
CA LEU A 186 -13.01 9.31 7.06
C LEU A 186 -11.85 10.02 7.78
N VAL A 187 -11.67 11.32 7.51
CA VAL A 187 -10.66 12.13 8.22
C VAL A 187 -10.98 12.20 9.72
N TRP A 188 -12.24 12.43 10.07
CA TRP A 188 -12.68 12.42 11.48
C TRP A 188 -12.44 11.06 12.14
N ASP A 189 -12.77 9.95 11.46
CA ASP A 189 -12.53 8.60 11.93
C ASP A 189 -11.03 8.35 12.18
N LEU A 190 -10.19 8.72 11.23
CA LEU A 190 -8.73 8.58 11.34
C LEU A 190 -8.17 9.36 12.54
N MET A 191 -8.64 10.59 12.76
CA MET A 191 -8.13 11.47 13.81
C MET A 191 -8.67 11.13 15.20
N LYS A 192 -9.94 10.76 15.30
CA LYS A 192 -10.61 10.50 16.59
C LYS A 192 -10.64 9.03 16.98
N LYS A 193 -10.49 8.14 16.02
CA LYS A 193 -10.48 6.68 16.21
C LYS A 193 -11.65 6.18 17.10
N PRO A 194 -12.90 6.55 16.80
CA PRO A 194 -14.02 6.21 17.65
C PRO A 194 -14.24 4.69 17.72
N TRP A 195 -14.70 4.20 18.85
CA TRP A 195 -14.87 2.76 19.06
C TRP A 195 -15.89 2.13 18.10
N LEU A 196 -16.93 2.88 17.74
CA LEU A 196 -18.01 2.41 16.88
C LEU A 196 -17.51 2.09 15.47
N THR A 197 -16.76 3.00 14.85
CA THR A 197 -16.20 2.79 13.50
C THR A 197 -15.20 1.66 13.49
N ARG A 198 -14.40 1.49 14.53
CA ARG A 198 -13.50 0.35 14.68
C ARG A 198 -14.23 -0.97 14.82
N TRP A 199 -15.36 -0.97 15.53
CA TRP A 199 -16.21 -2.15 15.64
C TRP A 199 -16.85 -2.51 14.30
N ILE A 200 -17.36 -1.49 13.57
CA ILE A 200 -17.89 -1.65 12.19
C ILE A 200 -16.80 -2.21 11.26
N ASP A 201 -15.61 -1.62 11.26
CA ASP A 201 -14.49 -2.11 10.46
C ASP A 201 -14.16 -3.56 10.79
N ARG A 202 -14.04 -3.92 12.08
CA ARG A 202 -13.74 -5.28 12.48
C ARG A 202 -14.80 -6.28 12.01
N LEU A 203 -16.08 -5.90 12.08
CA LEU A 203 -17.19 -6.76 11.68
C LEU A 203 -17.28 -6.92 10.15
N LEU A 204 -17.07 -5.84 9.40
CA LEU A 204 -17.30 -5.81 7.96
C LEU A 204 -16.03 -6.01 7.11
N ASN A 205 -14.84 -5.87 7.68
CA ASN A 205 -13.58 -6.08 6.96
C ASN A 205 -13.51 -7.43 6.22
N PRO A 206 -14.00 -8.56 6.77
CA PRO A 206 -13.96 -9.83 6.05
C PRO A 206 -14.68 -9.83 4.70
N ILE A 207 -15.66 -8.93 4.51
CA ILE A 207 -16.50 -8.85 3.30
C ILE A 207 -16.18 -7.60 2.49
N LEU A 208 -16.15 -6.44 3.14
CA LEU A 208 -16.09 -5.12 2.52
C LEU A 208 -14.74 -4.42 2.67
N GLY A 209 -13.76 -5.05 3.33
CA GLY A 209 -12.43 -4.47 3.47
C GLY A 209 -11.85 -4.08 2.12
N LYS A 210 -11.46 -2.80 1.97
CA LYS A 210 -10.97 -2.23 0.70
C LYS A 210 -9.70 -2.93 0.23
N SER A 211 -8.84 -3.31 1.17
CA SER A 211 -7.56 -3.96 0.88
C SER A 211 -7.46 -5.32 1.56
N VAL A 212 -6.78 -6.25 0.92
CA VAL A 212 -6.33 -7.50 1.52
C VAL A 212 -4.82 -7.40 1.74
N VAL A 213 -4.39 -7.76 2.94
CA VAL A 213 -2.99 -7.75 3.36
C VAL A 213 -2.55 -9.17 3.63
N PHE A 214 -1.38 -9.53 3.14
CA PHE A 214 -0.73 -10.82 3.36
C PHE A 214 0.61 -10.61 4.04
N TYR A 215 0.97 -11.52 4.93
CA TYR A 215 2.26 -11.57 5.59
C TYR A 215 2.92 -12.89 5.31
N PHE A 216 4.14 -12.81 4.80
CA PHE A 216 4.96 -13.94 4.41
C PHE A 216 6.29 -13.94 5.14
N SER A 217 6.87 -15.11 5.30
CA SER A 217 8.26 -15.31 5.67
C SER A 217 9.00 -16.08 4.57
N THR A 218 10.30 -15.90 4.51
CA THR A 218 11.19 -16.79 3.74
C THR A 218 11.74 -17.86 4.68
N ASP A 219 12.15 -19.00 4.11
CA ASP A 219 12.90 -20.01 4.86
C ASP A 219 14.19 -19.40 5.47
N PRO A 220 14.60 -19.87 6.67
CA PRO A 220 15.83 -19.44 7.34
C PRO A 220 17.11 -19.64 6.52
#